data_f7b1b56b92b80e76d310ca7b9802613d
#
_entry.id   f7b1b56b92b80e76d310ca7b9802613d
#
_cell.length_a   1.000
_cell.length_b   1.000
_cell.length_c   1.000
_cell.angle_alpha   90.00
_cell.angle_beta   90.00
_cell.angle_gamma   90.00
#
_symmetry.space_group_name_H-M   'P 1'
#
loop_
_entity.id
_entity.type
_entity.pdbx_description
1 polymer ?
#
loop_
_entity_poly.entity_id
_entity_poly.type
_entity_poly.pdbx_seq_one_letter_code
_entity_poly.pdbx_strand_id
1 'polypeptide(L)'
;EMTWKSGIDVLSFGATKNGCLAAEAIIFFKKDLVGNIAFLMKRAGHLLSKMRFVSTQLDAYISNDVWLRNAKHANTMGKKLSDGLSKHNDIEIAYPTEANEVFAKFPREKIEHLNSEGYKMNEDELDGRAVRLVAAWNTQDSDVNKLLEILKNSN
;
A
#
# COMPACT_ATOMS: atom_id res chain seq x y z
N GLU A 1 -9.06 16.61 -3.91
CA GLU A 1 -8.40 17.72 -4.63
C GLU A 1 -7.27 17.26 -5.54
N MET A 2 -6.53 16.21 -5.21
CA MET A 2 -5.43 15.67 -6.02
C MET A 2 -5.87 14.86 -7.25
N THR A 3 -7.13 14.85 -7.61
CA THR A 3 -7.66 14.13 -8.77
C THR A 3 -8.25 15.11 -9.79
N TRP A 4 -9.57 15.13 -9.96
CA TRP A 4 -10.24 15.96 -10.96
C TRP A 4 -9.96 17.47 -10.84
N LYS A 5 -9.74 18.00 -9.62
CA LYS A 5 -9.36 19.42 -9.43
C LYS A 5 -7.94 19.74 -9.89
N SER A 6 -7.07 18.74 -10.01
CA SER A 6 -5.72 18.90 -10.55
C SER A 6 -5.64 18.74 -12.07
N GLY A 7 -6.80 18.60 -12.75
CA GLY A 7 -6.86 18.44 -14.21
C GLY A 7 -6.63 17.01 -14.70
N ILE A 8 -6.75 16.00 -13.83
CA ILE A 8 -6.67 14.60 -14.26
C ILE A 8 -7.91 14.23 -15.05
N ASP A 9 -7.74 13.66 -16.22
CA ASP A 9 -8.82 13.24 -17.11
C ASP A 9 -9.40 11.87 -16.72
N VAL A 10 -8.56 10.95 -16.27
CA VAL A 10 -8.93 9.57 -15.92
C VAL A 10 -8.19 9.14 -14.64
N LEU A 11 -8.88 8.46 -13.76
CA LEU A 11 -8.32 7.91 -12.53
C LEU A 11 -8.54 6.39 -12.48
N SER A 12 -7.48 5.62 -12.25
CA SER A 12 -7.57 4.24 -11.79
C SER A 12 -7.71 4.26 -10.26
N PHE A 13 -8.86 3.83 -9.76
CA PHE A 13 -9.19 3.81 -8.34
C PHE A 13 -9.24 2.38 -7.83
N GLY A 14 -8.19 1.99 -7.10
CA GLY A 14 -8.04 0.65 -6.56
C GLY A 14 -8.50 0.55 -5.11
N ALA A 15 -9.32 -0.46 -4.81
CA ALA A 15 -9.76 -0.76 -3.45
C ALA A 15 -9.21 -2.10 -2.92
N THR A 16 -8.70 -2.95 -3.81
CA THR A 16 -8.20 -4.29 -3.47
C THR A 16 -7.10 -4.27 -2.41
N LYS A 17 -6.14 -3.35 -2.53
CA LYS A 17 -5.01 -3.28 -1.59
C LYS A 17 -5.35 -2.58 -0.27
N ASN A 18 -6.55 -2.02 -0.15
CA ASN A 18 -6.95 -1.24 1.03
C ASN A 18 -8.25 -1.77 1.68
N GLY A 19 -8.48 -3.09 1.58
CA GLY A 19 -9.50 -3.79 2.35
C GLY A 19 -10.61 -4.47 1.55
N CYS A 20 -10.70 -4.28 0.22
CA CYS A 20 -11.58 -5.06 -0.61
C CYS A 20 -10.94 -6.40 -1.03
N LEU A 21 -11.78 -7.40 -1.31
CA LEU A 21 -11.30 -8.68 -1.84
C LEU A 21 -10.72 -8.53 -3.25
N ALA A 22 -11.50 -7.92 -4.15
CA ALA A 22 -11.10 -7.61 -5.52
C ALA A 22 -12.05 -6.56 -6.09
N ALA A 23 -11.66 -5.29 -6.07
CA ALA A 23 -12.48 -4.20 -6.59
C ALA A 23 -11.61 -3.06 -7.08
N GLU A 24 -11.70 -2.79 -8.39
CA GLU A 24 -10.98 -1.73 -9.08
C GLU A 24 -11.95 -0.97 -9.97
N ALA A 25 -11.78 0.34 -10.09
CA ALA A 25 -12.61 1.19 -10.93
C ALA A 25 -11.76 2.11 -11.80
N ILE A 26 -12.23 2.37 -13.03
CA ILE A 26 -11.70 3.42 -13.87
C ILE A 26 -12.72 4.54 -13.90
N ILE A 27 -12.32 5.72 -13.45
CA ILE A 27 -13.19 6.90 -13.35
C ILE A 27 -12.79 7.90 -14.42
N PHE A 28 -13.72 8.21 -15.31
CA PHE A 28 -13.53 9.21 -16.36
C PHE A 28 -14.13 10.54 -15.93
N PHE A 29 -13.31 11.53 -15.66
CA PHE A 29 -13.76 12.91 -15.42
C PHE A 29 -14.08 13.63 -16.73
N LYS A 30 -13.42 13.25 -17.83
CA LYS A 30 -13.60 13.77 -19.16
C LYS A 30 -14.45 12.81 -20.00
N LYS A 31 -15.71 13.17 -20.23
CA LYS A 31 -16.74 12.30 -20.85
C LYS A 31 -16.44 11.89 -22.30
N ASP A 32 -15.76 12.72 -23.05
CA ASP A 32 -15.36 12.42 -24.45
C ASP A 32 -14.37 11.26 -24.56
N LEU A 33 -13.65 10.93 -23.48
CA LEU A 33 -12.76 9.77 -23.42
C LEU A 33 -13.48 8.44 -23.18
N VAL A 34 -14.76 8.46 -22.82
CA VAL A 34 -15.53 7.24 -22.56
C VAL A 34 -15.72 6.41 -23.84
N GLY A 35 -16.02 7.05 -24.97
CA GLY A 35 -16.08 6.43 -26.29
C GLY A 35 -16.61 4.99 -26.31
N ASN A 36 -15.79 4.07 -26.78
CA ASN A 36 -16.10 2.65 -26.91
C ASN A 36 -15.70 1.80 -25.68
N ILE A 37 -15.57 2.41 -24.50
CA ILE A 37 -15.05 1.73 -23.29
C ILE A 37 -15.85 0.47 -22.92
N ALA A 38 -17.16 0.46 -23.15
CA ALA A 38 -17.99 -0.72 -22.89
C ALA A 38 -17.58 -1.92 -23.76
N PHE A 39 -17.26 -1.70 -25.02
CA PHE A 39 -16.75 -2.74 -25.92
C PHE A 39 -15.33 -3.18 -25.54
N LEU A 40 -14.47 -2.24 -25.17
CA LEU A 40 -13.12 -2.50 -24.72
C LEU A 40 -13.14 -3.35 -23.44
N MET A 41 -13.97 -3.00 -22.49
CA MET A 41 -14.17 -3.71 -21.22
C MET A 41 -14.63 -5.16 -21.49
N LYS A 42 -15.60 -5.36 -22.38
CA LYS A 42 -16.08 -6.69 -22.76
C LYS A 42 -14.98 -7.49 -23.47
N ARG A 43 -14.29 -6.89 -24.44
CA ARG A 43 -13.19 -7.51 -25.19
C ARG A 43 -12.03 -7.92 -24.28
N ALA A 44 -11.73 -7.12 -23.25
CA ALA A 44 -10.66 -7.39 -22.28
C ALA A 44 -11.07 -8.38 -21.16
N GLY A 45 -12.28 -8.96 -21.23
CA GLY A 45 -12.75 -9.93 -20.25
C GLY A 45 -13.18 -9.32 -18.90
N HIS A 46 -13.33 -7.99 -18.83
CA HIS A 46 -13.73 -7.30 -17.59
C HIS A 46 -15.26 -7.16 -17.42
N LEU A 47 -16.05 -7.81 -18.25
CA LEU A 47 -17.51 -7.87 -18.11
C LEU A 47 -17.92 -9.11 -17.32
N LEU A 48 -17.85 -9.03 -15.99
CA LEU A 48 -18.29 -10.09 -15.10
C LEU A 48 -19.82 -10.08 -14.97
N SER A 49 -20.48 -11.24 -15.20
CA SER A 49 -21.95 -11.34 -15.11
C SER A 49 -22.51 -11.01 -13.70
N LYS A 50 -21.68 -11.18 -12.67
CA LYS A 50 -22.01 -10.88 -11.27
C LYS A 50 -21.28 -9.63 -10.77
N MET A 51 -21.15 -8.62 -11.61
CA MET A 51 -20.47 -7.35 -11.30
C MET A 51 -21.00 -6.67 -10.04
N ARG A 52 -22.26 -6.95 -9.65
CA ARG A 52 -22.81 -6.43 -8.39
C ARG A 52 -21.99 -6.76 -7.15
N PHE A 53 -21.28 -7.88 -7.12
CA PHE A 53 -20.41 -8.23 -5.99
C PHE A 53 -19.15 -7.36 -5.93
N VAL A 54 -18.67 -6.90 -7.07
CA VAL A 54 -17.56 -5.93 -7.14
C VAL A 54 -18.08 -4.53 -6.77
N SER A 55 -19.22 -4.12 -7.36
CA SER A 55 -19.82 -2.81 -7.10
C SER A 55 -20.19 -2.62 -5.62
N THR A 56 -20.73 -3.65 -4.98
CA THR A 56 -21.09 -3.60 -3.55
C THR A 56 -19.85 -3.44 -2.66
N GLN A 57 -18.72 -4.03 -3.05
CA GLN A 57 -17.45 -3.80 -2.32
C GLN A 57 -17.03 -2.32 -2.42
N LEU A 58 -17.08 -1.74 -3.62
CA LEU A 58 -16.75 -0.32 -3.80
C LEU A 58 -17.72 0.59 -3.05
N ASP A 59 -19.02 0.29 -3.06
CA ASP A 59 -20.03 1.03 -2.33
C ASP A 59 -19.75 1.01 -0.82
N ALA A 60 -19.54 -0.18 -0.24
CA ALA A 60 -19.18 -0.33 1.17
C ALA A 60 -17.84 0.35 1.53
N TYR A 61 -16.88 0.31 0.63
CA TYR A 61 -15.55 0.89 0.82
C TYR A 61 -15.56 2.42 0.86
N ILE A 62 -16.37 3.04 0.00
CA ILE A 62 -16.50 4.50 -0.04
C ILE A 62 -17.43 4.99 1.07
N SER A 63 -18.49 4.23 1.36
CA SER A 63 -19.46 4.58 2.40
C SER A 63 -18.82 4.63 3.79
N ASN A 64 -19.25 5.58 4.61
CA ASN A 64 -18.79 5.75 6.00
C ASN A 64 -17.25 5.90 6.14
N ASP A 65 -16.57 6.41 5.11
CA ASP A 65 -15.14 6.68 5.10
C ASP A 65 -14.24 5.48 5.42
N VAL A 66 -14.68 4.25 5.07
CA VAL A 66 -13.89 3.03 5.32
C VAL A 66 -12.52 3.14 4.67
N TRP A 67 -12.46 3.58 3.42
CA TRP A 67 -11.21 3.78 2.68
C TRP A 67 -10.23 4.75 3.35
N LEU A 68 -10.76 5.84 3.93
CA LEU A 68 -9.94 6.82 4.66
C LEU A 68 -9.42 6.26 5.99
N ARG A 69 -10.28 5.54 6.75
CA ARG A 69 -9.85 4.92 8.01
C ARG A 69 -8.77 3.87 7.79
N ASN A 70 -8.94 3.02 6.76
CA ASN A 70 -7.97 2.00 6.40
C ASN A 70 -6.63 2.63 5.99
N ALA A 71 -6.65 3.64 5.11
CA ALA A 71 -5.45 4.35 4.69
C ALA A 71 -4.76 5.08 5.86
N LYS A 72 -5.53 5.75 6.72
CA LYS A 72 -5.00 6.42 7.91
C LYS A 72 -4.33 5.43 8.85
N HIS A 73 -4.95 4.26 9.06
CA HIS A 73 -4.36 3.21 9.89
C HIS A 73 -3.04 2.71 9.29
N ALA A 74 -3.02 2.36 7.99
CA ALA A 74 -1.81 1.92 7.31
C ALA A 74 -0.67 2.96 7.41
N ASN A 75 -0.98 4.24 7.18
CA ASN A 75 -0.01 5.32 7.31
C ASN A 75 0.50 5.47 8.75
N THR A 76 -0.38 5.30 9.75
CA THR A 76 0.01 5.35 11.16
C THR A 76 0.98 4.22 11.51
N MET A 77 0.73 3.01 11.01
CA MET A 77 1.63 1.87 11.21
C MET A 77 2.96 2.06 10.47
N GLY A 78 2.93 2.59 9.24
CA GLY A 78 4.14 2.95 8.50
C GLY A 78 5.00 3.97 9.25
N LYS A 79 4.37 5.03 9.75
CA LYS A 79 5.07 6.03 10.57
C LYS A 79 5.66 5.42 11.84
N LYS A 80 4.90 4.62 12.58
CA LYS A 80 5.38 3.93 13.78
C LYS A 80 6.59 3.05 13.49
N LEU A 81 6.55 2.31 12.38
CA LEU A 81 7.67 1.48 11.94
C LEU A 81 8.90 2.34 11.64
N SER A 82 8.74 3.40 10.85
CA SER A 82 9.83 4.34 10.51
C SER A 82 10.45 4.97 11.76
N ASP A 83 9.60 5.48 12.68
CA ASP A 83 10.06 6.09 13.94
C ASP A 83 10.78 5.06 14.84
N GLY A 84 10.39 3.79 14.76
CA GLY A 84 11.06 2.70 15.48
C GLY A 84 12.42 2.36 14.89
N LEU A 85 12.49 2.22 13.57
CA LEU A 85 13.73 1.94 12.84
C LEU A 85 14.77 3.06 12.99
N SER A 86 14.34 4.31 12.99
CA SER A 86 15.22 5.49 13.19
C SER A 86 15.95 5.53 14.53
N LYS A 87 15.57 4.68 15.49
CA LYS A 87 16.27 4.57 16.79
C LYS A 87 17.51 3.66 16.75
N HIS A 88 17.69 2.94 15.64
CA HIS A 88 18.85 2.11 15.40
C HIS A 88 19.90 2.91 14.64
N ASN A 89 21.10 3.06 15.21
CA ASN A 89 22.17 3.88 14.62
C ASN A 89 22.71 3.33 13.28
N ASP A 90 22.49 2.07 13.02
CA ASP A 90 22.96 1.33 11.86
C ASP A 90 21.87 1.12 10.78
N ILE A 91 20.66 1.66 11.00
CA ILE A 91 19.57 1.66 10.03
C ILE A 91 19.31 3.09 9.54
N GLU A 92 19.38 3.30 8.24
CA GLU A 92 19.10 4.58 7.59
C GLU A 92 17.71 4.58 6.96
N ILE A 93 16.87 5.55 7.30
CA ILE A 93 15.62 5.81 6.55
C ILE A 93 15.99 6.54 5.27
N ALA A 94 15.86 5.84 4.13
CA ALA A 94 16.34 6.35 2.84
C ALA A 94 15.51 7.52 2.30
N TYR A 95 14.20 7.54 2.60
CA TYR A 95 13.28 8.61 2.17
C TYR A 95 12.30 8.97 3.29
N PRO A 96 11.79 10.22 3.33
CA PRO A 96 10.75 10.60 4.29
C PRO A 96 9.52 9.68 4.17
N THR A 97 9.02 9.21 5.30
CA THR A 97 7.83 8.35 5.35
C THR A 97 6.57 9.20 5.36
N GLU A 98 5.99 9.44 4.19
CA GLU A 98 4.81 10.29 3.99
C GLU A 98 3.50 9.47 3.82
N ALA A 99 3.62 8.15 3.64
CA ALA A 99 2.51 7.21 3.46
C ALA A 99 2.76 5.93 4.27
N ASN A 100 2.26 4.81 3.79
CA ASN A 100 2.38 3.50 4.43
C ASN A 100 3.62 2.70 4.01
N GLU A 101 4.48 3.25 3.18
CA GLU A 101 5.72 2.63 2.72
C GLU A 101 6.93 3.24 3.43
N VAL A 102 7.81 2.38 3.94
CA VAL A 102 9.07 2.75 4.58
C VAL A 102 10.21 2.17 3.79
N PHE A 103 11.10 3.02 3.31
CA PHE A 103 12.33 2.64 2.63
C PHE A 103 13.49 2.78 3.62
N ALA A 104 14.12 1.68 3.98
CA ALA A 104 15.20 1.69 4.95
C ALA A 104 16.38 0.83 4.49
N LYS A 105 17.60 1.30 4.74
CA LYS A 105 18.82 0.55 4.48
C LYS A 105 19.24 -0.15 5.76
N PHE A 106 19.44 -1.46 5.67
CA PHE A 106 19.81 -2.33 6.78
C PHE A 106 21.22 -2.88 6.55
N PRO A 107 21.99 -3.12 7.63
CA PRO A 107 23.13 -4.01 7.58
C PRO A 107 22.73 -5.39 7.08
N ARG A 108 23.59 -6.02 6.29
CA ARG A 108 23.30 -7.35 5.69
C ARG A 108 22.96 -8.41 6.74
N GLU A 109 23.66 -8.41 7.84
CA GLU A 109 23.44 -9.31 8.99
C GLU A 109 22.04 -9.18 9.58
N LYS A 110 21.49 -7.95 9.65
CA LYS A 110 20.11 -7.71 10.11
C LYS A 110 19.07 -8.20 9.11
N ILE A 111 19.34 -8.07 7.80
CA ILE A 111 18.50 -8.65 6.74
C ILE A 111 18.48 -10.17 6.87
N GLU A 112 19.65 -10.80 7.01
CA GLU A 112 19.76 -12.25 7.13
C GLU A 112 19.07 -12.76 8.42
N HIS A 113 19.22 -12.03 9.53
CA HIS A 113 18.55 -12.36 10.79
C HIS A 113 17.03 -12.26 10.67
N LEU A 114 16.51 -11.15 10.15
CA LEU A 114 15.06 -10.98 9.93
C LEU A 114 14.50 -12.05 8.98
N ASN A 115 15.24 -12.41 7.93
CA ASN A 115 14.85 -13.49 7.03
C ASN A 115 14.78 -14.85 7.78
N SER A 116 15.70 -15.11 8.68
CA SER A 116 15.68 -16.34 9.52
C SER A 116 14.49 -16.39 10.48
N GLU A 117 14.01 -15.21 10.93
CA GLU A 117 12.81 -15.04 11.75
C GLU A 117 11.49 -15.05 10.94
N GLY A 118 11.59 -15.30 9.62
CA GLY A 118 10.44 -15.45 8.72
C GLY A 118 9.96 -14.18 8.03
N TYR A 119 10.68 -13.07 8.15
CA TYR A 119 10.43 -11.84 7.39
C TYR A 119 11.11 -11.94 6.03
N LYS A 120 10.38 -11.59 4.95
CA LYS A 120 10.98 -11.52 3.61
C LYS A 120 11.48 -10.11 3.35
N MET A 121 12.74 -9.88 3.63
CA MET A 121 13.41 -8.60 3.42
C MET A 121 13.99 -8.56 2.01
N ASN A 122 13.23 -8.04 1.05
CA ASN A 122 13.70 -7.88 -0.32
C ASN A 122 14.26 -6.47 -0.52
N GLU A 123 15.49 -6.38 -0.99
CA GLU A 123 16.08 -5.10 -1.41
C GLU A 123 15.32 -4.55 -2.62
N ASP A 124 15.01 -3.25 -2.60
CA ASP A 124 14.37 -2.59 -3.73
C ASP A 124 15.40 -2.32 -4.83
N GLU A 125 15.05 -2.68 -6.08
CA GLU A 125 15.91 -2.49 -7.24
C GLU A 125 16.15 -0.99 -7.57
N LEU A 126 15.27 -0.10 -7.11
CA LEU A 126 15.35 1.33 -7.41
C LEU A 126 16.55 2.05 -6.77
N ASP A 127 17.06 1.56 -5.63
CA ASP A 127 18.20 2.18 -4.92
C ASP A 127 19.29 1.16 -4.55
N GLY A 128 19.16 -0.08 -5.00
CA GLY A 128 20.17 -1.15 -4.90
C GLY A 128 20.57 -1.56 -3.48
N ARG A 129 19.97 -0.97 -2.41
CA ARG A 129 20.27 -1.28 -1.01
C ARG A 129 19.14 -0.98 -0.03
N ALA A 130 18.07 -0.33 -0.46
CA ALA A 130 16.96 -0.05 0.43
C ALA A 130 15.96 -1.21 0.43
N VAL A 131 15.51 -1.63 1.61
CA VAL A 131 14.40 -2.55 1.77
C VAL A 131 13.12 -1.74 1.82
N ARG A 132 12.14 -2.09 1.01
CA ARG A 132 10.80 -1.52 1.05
C ARG A 132 9.91 -2.31 1.99
N LEU A 133 9.50 -1.69 3.06
CA LEU A 133 8.54 -2.22 4.03
C LEU A 133 7.19 -1.52 3.83
N VAL A 134 6.11 -2.30 3.79
CA VAL A 134 4.76 -1.77 3.54
C VAL A 134 3.83 -2.15 4.68
N ALA A 135 3.27 -1.16 5.35
CA ALA A 135 2.19 -1.37 6.30
C ALA A 135 0.86 -1.46 5.55
N ALA A 136 0.08 -2.48 5.82
CA ALA A 136 -1.24 -2.69 5.22
C ALA A 136 -2.36 -2.13 6.11
N TRP A 137 -3.55 -2.05 5.57
CA TRP A 137 -4.76 -1.63 6.27
C TRP A 137 -5.10 -2.49 7.51
N ASN A 138 -4.59 -3.72 7.57
CA ASN A 138 -4.79 -4.67 8.67
C ASN A 138 -3.51 -4.96 9.49
N THR A 139 -2.41 -4.26 9.24
CA THR A 139 -1.19 -4.37 10.04
C THR A 139 -1.50 -4.03 11.49
N GLN A 140 -1.18 -4.95 12.41
CA GLN A 140 -1.42 -4.73 13.83
C GLN A 140 -0.24 -4.00 14.48
N ASP A 141 -0.52 -3.29 15.55
CA ASP A 141 0.50 -2.66 16.39
C ASP A 141 1.53 -3.66 16.91
N SER A 142 1.06 -4.87 17.26
CA SER A 142 1.89 -6.01 17.67
C SER A 142 2.88 -6.47 16.60
N ASP A 143 2.50 -6.40 15.31
CA ASP A 143 3.36 -6.83 14.20
C ASP A 143 4.56 -5.89 14.07
N VAL A 144 4.30 -4.59 14.15
CA VAL A 144 5.35 -3.56 14.13
C VAL A 144 6.26 -3.70 15.35
N ASN A 145 5.69 -3.87 16.55
CA ASN A 145 6.46 -4.03 17.78
C ASN A 145 7.36 -5.27 17.72
N LYS A 146 6.82 -6.41 17.25
CA LYS A 146 7.57 -7.66 17.12
C LYS A 146 8.80 -7.51 16.22
N LEU A 147 8.64 -6.88 15.05
CA LEU A 147 9.77 -6.61 14.14
C LEU A 147 10.85 -5.75 14.83
N LEU A 148 10.43 -4.69 15.52
CA LEU A 148 11.35 -3.80 16.22
C LEU A 148 12.05 -4.47 17.41
N GLU A 149 11.39 -5.40 18.10
CA GLU A 149 11.98 -6.19 19.19
C GLU A 149 13.04 -7.16 18.67
N ILE A 150 12.80 -7.84 17.54
CA ILE A 150 13.78 -8.73 16.90
C ILE A 150 15.05 -7.94 16.57
N LEU A 151 14.88 -6.74 16.00
CA LEU A 151 16.03 -5.88 15.67
C LEU A 151 16.84 -5.41 16.88
N LYS A 152 16.22 -5.24 18.05
CA LYS A 152 16.95 -4.90 19.29
C LYS A 152 17.82 -6.04 19.80
N ASN A 153 17.40 -7.28 19.56
CA ASN A 153 18.09 -8.48 20.02
C ASN A 153 19.17 -8.96 19.05
N SER A 154 19.38 -8.23 17.95
CA SER A 154 20.35 -8.55 16.88
C SER A 154 21.68 -7.80 17.04
N ASN A 155 22.12 -7.52 18.26
CA ASN A 155 23.41 -6.88 18.55
C ASN A 155 24.50 -7.94 18.71
#